data_7ea2bf00462ea269b7cd36fc20677d48
#
_entry.id   7ea2bf00462ea269b7cd36fc20677d48
#
_cell.length_a   1.000
_cell.length_b   1.000
_cell.length_c   1.000
_cell.angle_alpha   90.00
_cell.angle_beta   90.00
_cell.angle_gamma   90.00
#
_symmetry.space_group_name_H-M   'P 1'
#
loop_
_entity.id
_entity.type
_entity.pdbx_description
1 polymer ?
#
loop_
_entity_poly.entity_id
_entity_poly.type
_entity_poly.pdbx_seq_one_letter_code
_entity_poly.pdbx_strand_id
1 'polypeptide(L)'
;MKKRHILLLVLAVSLLLCSCGEVKIESITLSKNAAELKEGESVTLSAVVAPENATESYGWKSADEGVATVDENGVVTAVAPGNTNILAVSESGKTAACSVTVAAPTAYELLNDAERGLFDYMTGTMLKSFYNASAVRIRKIYNSASSDTVQAIIVDLEGTNRLGGTTYDLFGIFHVGDTIVALPCGDGEIDLSQPMPTDVMDPAKINAALAEYWDDAGMHG
;
A
#
# COMPACT_ATOMS: atom_id res chain seq x y z
N MET A 1 -37.12 50.38 -52.32
CA MET A 1 -36.73 50.67 -50.94
C MET A 1 -37.16 49.64 -49.90
N LYS A 2 -38.38 49.04 -49.96
CA LYS A 2 -38.87 48.05 -49.01
C LYS A 2 -38.04 46.75 -48.92
N LYS A 3 -37.47 46.24 -50.00
CA LYS A 3 -36.64 44.97 -49.99
C LYS A 3 -35.31 45.12 -49.26
N ARG A 4 -34.68 46.29 -49.26
CA ARG A 4 -33.39 46.54 -48.57
C ARG A 4 -33.59 46.59 -47.05
N HIS A 5 -34.70 47.08 -46.56
CA HIS A 5 -35.01 47.14 -45.12
C HIS A 5 -35.33 45.75 -44.54
N ILE A 6 -36.00 44.88 -45.30
CA ILE A 6 -36.31 43.51 -44.91
C ILE A 6 -35.02 42.71 -44.82
N LEU A 7 -34.07 42.86 -45.76
CA LEU A 7 -32.77 42.16 -45.72
C LEU A 7 -31.91 42.57 -44.55
N LEU A 8 -31.91 43.89 -44.23
CA LEU A 8 -31.20 44.41 -43.05
C LEU A 8 -31.84 43.94 -41.71
N LEU A 9 -33.17 43.82 -41.67
CA LEU A 9 -33.86 43.30 -40.47
C LEU A 9 -33.62 41.81 -40.25
N VAL A 10 -33.59 41.01 -41.31
CA VAL A 10 -33.27 39.57 -41.27
C VAL A 10 -31.80 39.37 -40.82
N LEU A 11 -30.88 40.19 -41.32
CA LEU A 11 -29.46 40.14 -40.91
C LEU A 11 -29.27 40.55 -39.47
N ALA A 12 -30.01 41.57 -38.99
CA ALA A 12 -29.96 41.99 -37.57
C ALA A 12 -30.54 40.95 -36.63
N VAL A 13 -31.65 40.31 -37.04
CA VAL A 13 -32.27 39.22 -36.22
C VAL A 13 -31.39 37.96 -36.22
N SER A 14 -30.67 37.65 -37.31
CA SER A 14 -29.74 36.48 -37.30
C SER A 14 -28.51 36.74 -36.42
N LEU A 15 -28.06 37.99 -36.25
CA LEU A 15 -26.95 38.36 -35.36
C LEU A 15 -27.37 38.34 -33.88
N LEU A 16 -28.66 38.51 -33.58
CA LEU A 16 -29.17 38.44 -32.19
C LEU A 16 -29.39 37.02 -31.68
N LEU A 17 -29.44 36.02 -32.55
CA LEU A 17 -29.63 34.61 -32.21
C LEU A 17 -28.31 33.86 -31.88
N CYS A 18 -27.15 34.49 -32.02
CA CYS A 18 -25.85 33.88 -31.76
C CYS A 18 -25.23 34.34 -30.44
N SER A 19 -26.05 34.77 -29.46
CA SER A 19 -25.61 34.89 -28.09
C SER A 19 -25.78 33.56 -27.38
N CYS A 20 -24.99 32.59 -27.78
CA CYS A 20 -24.76 31.39 -26.97
C CYS A 20 -23.95 31.84 -25.74
N GLY A 21 -24.63 32.34 -24.72
CA GLY A 21 -24.00 32.63 -23.43
C GLY A 21 -23.43 31.35 -22.84
N GLU A 22 -22.19 31.39 -22.46
CA GLU A 22 -21.54 30.29 -21.71
C GLU A 22 -22.39 29.97 -20.45
N VAL A 23 -22.82 28.71 -20.33
CA VAL A 23 -23.49 28.21 -19.14
C VAL A 23 -22.44 27.72 -18.16
N LYS A 24 -22.27 28.47 -17.08
CA LYS A 24 -21.24 28.16 -16.06
C LYS A 24 -21.63 26.96 -15.20
N ILE A 25 -20.59 26.32 -14.67
CA ILE A 25 -20.72 25.28 -13.66
C ILE A 25 -21.05 25.93 -12.32
N GLU A 26 -22.17 25.55 -11.72
CA GLU A 26 -22.59 25.99 -10.39
C GLU A 26 -22.06 25.08 -9.28
N SER A 27 -21.98 23.76 -9.57
CA SER A 27 -21.40 22.76 -8.65
C SER A 27 -20.80 21.58 -9.40
N ILE A 28 -19.82 20.93 -8.76
CA ILE A 28 -19.20 19.69 -9.19
C ILE A 28 -19.39 18.64 -8.09
N THR A 29 -19.76 17.42 -8.46
CA THR A 29 -19.87 16.29 -7.53
C THR A 29 -19.01 15.15 -8.05
N LEU A 30 -18.18 14.57 -7.17
CA LEU A 30 -17.34 13.43 -7.53
C LEU A 30 -18.02 12.09 -7.22
N SER A 31 -17.67 11.06 -7.98
CA SER A 31 -18.14 9.68 -7.76
C SER A 31 -17.66 9.09 -6.42
N LYS A 32 -16.55 9.61 -5.87
CA LYS A 32 -15.99 9.23 -4.57
C LYS A 32 -15.45 10.46 -3.85
N ASN A 33 -15.61 10.49 -2.53
CA ASN A 33 -15.07 11.55 -1.66
C ASN A 33 -13.74 11.12 -1.00
N ALA A 34 -13.48 9.80 -0.98
CA ALA A 34 -12.24 9.23 -0.48
C ALA A 34 -11.86 7.97 -1.28
N ALA A 35 -10.56 7.67 -1.34
CA ALA A 35 -10.00 6.45 -1.90
C ALA A 35 -8.74 6.06 -1.11
N GLU A 36 -8.57 4.75 -0.89
CA GLU A 36 -7.36 4.16 -0.35
C GLU A 36 -6.72 3.31 -1.42
N LEU A 37 -5.43 3.49 -1.63
CA LEU A 37 -4.64 2.84 -2.68
C LEU A 37 -3.32 2.36 -2.10
N LYS A 38 -2.74 1.33 -2.70
CA LYS A 38 -1.32 0.99 -2.54
C LYS A 38 -0.51 1.62 -3.67
N GLU A 39 0.78 1.78 -3.45
CA GLU A 39 1.70 2.28 -4.47
C GLU A 39 1.56 1.51 -5.79
N GLY A 40 1.45 2.24 -6.90
CA GLY A 40 1.22 1.70 -8.24
C GLY A 40 -0.24 1.36 -8.58
N GLU A 41 -1.16 1.34 -7.61
CA GLU A 41 -2.58 1.15 -7.88
C GLU A 41 -3.22 2.40 -8.48
N SER A 42 -4.33 2.19 -9.20
CA SER A 42 -5.08 3.28 -9.82
C SER A 42 -6.57 3.16 -9.58
N VAL A 43 -7.24 4.31 -9.50
CA VAL A 43 -8.70 4.41 -9.42
C VAL A 43 -9.21 5.51 -10.35
N THR A 44 -10.34 5.28 -11.01
CA THR A 44 -10.97 6.30 -11.83
C THR A 44 -12.01 7.07 -11.02
N LEU A 45 -11.89 8.39 -11.01
CA LEU A 45 -12.88 9.32 -10.50
C LEU A 45 -13.69 9.87 -11.67
N SER A 46 -14.99 10.04 -11.48
CA SER A 46 -15.85 10.78 -12.40
C SER A 46 -16.45 11.99 -11.70
N ALA A 47 -16.64 13.06 -12.46
CA ALA A 47 -17.27 14.28 -11.99
C ALA A 47 -18.60 14.50 -12.71
N VAL A 48 -19.62 14.88 -11.95
CA VAL A 48 -20.91 15.31 -12.45
C VAL A 48 -21.03 16.81 -12.18
N VAL A 49 -21.34 17.59 -13.20
CA VAL A 49 -21.50 19.04 -13.11
C VAL A 49 -22.97 19.43 -13.12
N ALA A 50 -23.30 20.50 -12.43
CA ALA A 50 -24.61 21.11 -12.50
C ALA A 50 -24.47 22.60 -12.86
N PRO A 51 -25.38 23.13 -13.71
CA PRO A 51 -26.46 22.41 -14.38
C PRO A 51 -25.95 21.46 -15.47
N GLU A 52 -26.74 20.45 -15.85
CA GLU A 52 -26.33 19.42 -16.82
C GLU A 52 -26.03 19.99 -18.23
N ASN A 53 -26.59 21.14 -18.55
CA ASN A 53 -26.33 21.87 -19.79
C ASN A 53 -25.16 22.88 -19.69
N ALA A 54 -24.33 22.78 -18.65
CA ALA A 54 -23.13 23.59 -18.54
C ALA A 54 -22.22 23.38 -19.77
N THR A 55 -21.70 24.50 -20.29
CA THR A 55 -20.77 24.52 -21.43
C THR A 55 -19.34 24.89 -21.00
N GLU A 56 -19.18 25.28 -19.75
CA GLU A 56 -17.89 25.53 -19.11
C GLU A 56 -17.14 24.21 -18.92
N SER A 57 -15.83 24.21 -19.09
CA SER A 57 -14.97 23.06 -18.85
C SER A 57 -14.48 22.98 -17.41
N TYR A 58 -14.04 21.79 -17.01
CA TYR A 58 -13.31 21.55 -15.78
C TYR A 58 -12.09 20.67 -16.05
N GLY A 59 -11.08 20.74 -15.17
CA GLY A 59 -9.89 19.91 -15.23
C GLY A 59 -9.62 19.24 -13.89
N TRP A 60 -8.76 18.22 -13.96
CA TRP A 60 -8.28 17.51 -12.78
C TRP A 60 -6.94 18.06 -12.29
N LYS A 61 -6.72 18.03 -10.99
CA LYS A 61 -5.47 18.45 -10.35
C LYS A 61 -5.21 17.64 -9.10
N SER A 62 -3.97 17.18 -8.92
CA SER A 62 -3.49 16.69 -7.63
C SER A 62 -2.96 17.84 -6.78
N ALA A 63 -3.22 17.81 -5.48
CA ALA A 63 -2.62 18.74 -4.52
C ALA A 63 -1.15 18.38 -4.22
N ASP A 64 -0.80 17.08 -4.34
CA ASP A 64 0.57 16.58 -4.21
C ASP A 64 0.78 15.40 -5.19
N GLU A 65 1.46 15.68 -6.29
CA GLU A 65 1.78 14.68 -7.32
C GLU A 65 2.85 13.67 -6.87
N GLY A 66 3.59 13.97 -5.80
CA GLY A 66 4.52 13.03 -5.18
C GLY A 66 3.81 11.90 -4.45
N VAL A 67 2.54 12.08 -4.04
CA VAL A 67 1.71 11.06 -3.39
C VAL A 67 0.81 10.37 -4.41
N ALA A 68 0.07 11.12 -5.22
CA ALA A 68 -0.75 10.56 -6.29
C ALA A 68 -0.90 11.57 -7.44
N THR A 69 -0.89 11.07 -8.67
CA THR A 69 -1.15 11.84 -9.89
C THR A 69 -2.57 11.64 -10.37
N VAL A 70 -3.05 12.53 -11.24
CA VAL A 70 -4.34 12.36 -11.93
C VAL A 70 -4.21 12.80 -13.39
N ASP A 71 -4.79 12.05 -14.31
CA ASP A 71 -4.84 12.40 -15.72
C ASP A 71 -6.12 13.19 -16.09
N GLU A 72 -6.22 13.60 -17.35
CA GLU A 72 -7.37 14.32 -17.90
C GLU A 72 -8.69 13.52 -17.88
N ASN A 73 -8.62 12.21 -17.78
CA ASN A 73 -9.77 11.30 -17.71
C ASN A 73 -10.21 11.02 -16.27
N GLY A 74 -9.54 11.61 -15.27
CA GLY A 74 -9.79 11.38 -13.85
C GLY A 74 -9.22 10.06 -13.33
N VAL A 75 -8.25 9.44 -14.03
CA VAL A 75 -7.53 8.27 -13.54
C VAL A 75 -6.46 8.74 -12.56
N VAL A 76 -6.65 8.39 -11.32
CA VAL A 76 -5.73 8.67 -10.20
C VAL A 76 -4.78 7.50 -10.07
N THR A 77 -3.48 7.76 -10.03
CA THR A 77 -2.43 6.74 -9.83
C THR A 77 -1.62 7.07 -8.59
N ALA A 78 -1.53 6.10 -7.67
CA ALA A 78 -0.73 6.21 -6.45
C ALA A 78 0.77 6.14 -6.78
N VAL A 79 1.55 7.10 -6.24
CA VAL A 79 2.99 7.26 -6.51
C VAL A 79 3.83 6.85 -5.31
N ALA A 80 3.49 7.35 -4.10
CA ALA A 80 4.22 7.03 -2.88
C ALA A 80 3.28 7.15 -1.65
N PRO A 81 3.61 6.48 -0.54
CA PRO A 81 2.82 6.56 0.69
C PRO A 81 2.61 7.99 1.18
N GLY A 82 1.38 8.31 1.58
CA GLY A 82 1.00 9.64 2.06
C GLY A 82 -0.48 9.94 1.85
N ASN A 83 -0.84 11.23 2.04
CA ASN A 83 -2.20 11.71 1.85
C ASN A 83 -2.19 12.91 0.92
N THR A 84 -3.11 12.94 -0.04
CA THR A 84 -3.32 14.06 -0.95
C THR A 84 -4.79 14.24 -1.28
N ASN A 85 -5.14 15.37 -1.92
CA ASN A 85 -6.47 15.59 -2.47
C ASN A 85 -6.40 15.68 -3.99
N ILE A 86 -7.28 14.94 -4.64
CA ILE A 86 -7.53 15.09 -6.07
C ILE A 86 -8.72 16.01 -6.25
N LEU A 87 -8.55 17.04 -7.06
CA LEU A 87 -9.49 18.12 -7.25
C LEU A 87 -10.02 18.12 -8.68
N ALA A 88 -11.33 18.22 -8.85
CA ALA A 88 -11.93 18.69 -10.08
C ALA A 88 -12.17 20.19 -9.97
N VAL A 89 -11.68 20.99 -10.90
CA VAL A 89 -11.71 22.46 -10.85
C VAL A 89 -12.28 23.02 -12.15
N SER A 90 -13.37 23.80 -12.07
CA SER A 90 -13.92 24.49 -13.23
C SER A 90 -13.18 25.81 -13.50
N GLU A 91 -13.30 26.33 -14.72
CA GLU A 91 -12.71 27.63 -15.10
C GLU A 91 -13.22 28.79 -14.24
N SER A 92 -14.48 28.73 -13.79
CA SER A 92 -15.07 29.70 -12.86
C SER A 92 -14.65 29.51 -11.39
N GLY A 93 -13.82 28.50 -11.10
CA GLY A 93 -13.26 28.24 -9.77
C GLY A 93 -14.13 27.36 -8.85
N LYS A 94 -15.15 26.68 -9.37
CA LYS A 94 -15.85 25.64 -8.59
C LYS A 94 -14.97 24.43 -8.42
N THR A 95 -14.97 23.84 -7.24
CA THR A 95 -14.10 22.71 -6.92
C THR A 95 -14.85 21.60 -6.22
N ALA A 96 -14.44 20.36 -6.50
CA ALA A 96 -14.80 19.20 -5.70
C ALA A 96 -13.53 18.39 -5.42
N ALA A 97 -13.43 17.76 -4.25
CA ALA A 97 -12.23 17.08 -3.79
C ALA A 97 -12.53 15.63 -3.42
N CYS A 98 -11.58 14.75 -3.75
CA CYS A 98 -11.49 13.39 -3.25
C CYS A 98 -10.20 13.25 -2.44
N SER A 99 -10.30 12.84 -1.17
CA SER A 99 -9.14 12.54 -0.34
C SER A 99 -8.56 11.18 -0.76
N VAL A 100 -7.27 11.15 -1.07
CA VAL A 100 -6.56 9.92 -1.47
C VAL A 100 -5.50 9.63 -0.43
N THR A 101 -5.58 8.44 0.15
CA THR A 101 -4.57 7.88 1.05
C THR A 101 -3.82 6.78 0.31
N VAL A 102 -2.51 6.92 0.20
CA VAL A 102 -1.63 5.86 -0.30
C VAL A 102 -0.99 5.19 0.91
N ALA A 103 -1.35 3.93 1.13
CA ALA A 103 -0.85 3.17 2.27
C ALA A 103 0.63 2.82 2.11
N ALA A 104 1.39 2.91 3.20
CA ALA A 104 2.73 2.35 3.24
C ALA A 104 2.66 0.81 3.21
N PRO A 105 3.64 0.13 2.62
CA PRO A 105 3.71 -1.32 2.69
C PRO A 105 3.88 -1.76 4.15
N THR A 106 3.21 -2.85 4.52
CA THR A 106 3.39 -3.49 5.82
C THR A 106 4.80 -4.07 5.96
N ALA A 107 5.25 -4.29 7.20
CA ALA A 107 6.55 -4.92 7.42
C ALA A 107 6.62 -6.34 6.78
N TYR A 108 5.50 -7.07 6.75
CA TYR A 108 5.40 -8.35 6.04
C TYR A 108 5.57 -8.22 4.52
N GLU A 109 4.97 -7.21 3.90
CA GLU A 109 5.09 -6.97 2.45
C GLU A 109 6.53 -6.63 2.03
N LEU A 110 7.35 -6.08 2.95
CA LEU A 110 8.76 -5.78 2.73
C LEU A 110 9.69 -7.00 2.84
N LEU A 111 9.18 -8.16 3.29
CA LEU A 111 9.96 -9.39 3.36
C LEU A 111 10.21 -9.97 1.96
N ASN A 112 11.41 -10.49 1.72
CA ASN A 112 11.67 -11.33 0.57
C ASN A 112 11.03 -12.74 0.73
N ASP A 113 11.08 -13.58 -0.28
CA ASP A 113 10.40 -14.87 -0.26
C ASP A 113 10.94 -15.81 0.83
N ALA A 114 12.25 -15.80 1.10
CA ALA A 114 12.87 -16.60 2.15
C ALA A 114 12.49 -16.11 3.55
N GLU A 115 12.51 -14.80 3.77
CA GLU A 115 12.10 -14.15 5.02
C GLU A 115 10.60 -14.39 5.29
N ARG A 116 9.77 -14.30 4.25
CA ARG A 116 8.33 -14.56 4.31
C ARG A 116 8.05 -16.01 4.67
N GLY A 117 8.76 -16.95 4.04
CA GLY A 117 8.65 -18.37 4.38
C GLY A 117 8.98 -18.66 5.84
N LEU A 118 10.05 -18.07 6.39
CA LEU A 118 10.38 -18.20 7.81
C LEU A 118 9.32 -17.55 8.71
N PHE A 119 8.86 -16.35 8.40
CA PHE A 119 7.80 -15.66 9.15
C PHE A 119 6.51 -16.50 9.21
N ASP A 120 6.03 -17.00 8.07
CA ASP A 120 4.80 -17.79 7.97
C ASP A 120 4.92 -19.10 8.77
N TYR A 121 6.09 -19.74 8.71
CA TYR A 121 6.35 -20.93 9.51
C TYR A 121 6.37 -20.61 11.02
N MET A 122 7.02 -19.52 11.41
CA MET A 122 7.07 -19.10 12.81
C MET A 122 5.67 -18.82 13.35
N THR A 123 4.90 -17.98 12.71
CA THR A 123 3.55 -17.59 13.14
C THR A 123 2.53 -18.73 13.04
N GLY A 124 2.63 -19.52 11.96
CA GLY A 124 1.72 -20.64 11.68
C GLY A 124 1.90 -21.83 12.62
N THR A 125 3.12 -22.13 13.04
CA THR A 125 3.47 -23.40 13.70
C THR A 125 4.33 -23.22 14.94
N MET A 126 5.53 -22.65 14.78
CA MET A 126 6.56 -22.71 15.81
C MET A 126 6.20 -21.89 17.04
N LEU A 127 5.78 -20.66 16.90
CA LEU A 127 5.50 -19.74 18.01
C LEU A 127 4.29 -20.15 18.85
N LYS A 128 3.40 -20.98 18.33
CA LYS A 128 2.26 -21.53 19.07
C LYS A 128 2.69 -22.41 20.26
N SER A 129 3.91 -22.94 20.25
CA SER A 129 4.46 -23.74 21.35
C SER A 129 5.12 -22.92 22.44
N PHE A 130 5.38 -21.63 22.21
CA PHE A 130 6.00 -20.76 23.20
C PHE A 130 4.99 -20.22 24.21
N TYR A 131 5.43 -20.07 25.47
CA TYR A 131 4.58 -19.54 26.54
C TYR A 131 4.18 -18.08 26.29
N ASN A 132 5.09 -17.27 25.79
CA ASN A 132 4.87 -15.87 25.40
C ASN A 132 5.41 -15.64 23.98
N ALA A 133 4.60 -15.99 23.00
CA ALA A 133 4.99 -15.95 21.60
C ALA A 133 5.29 -14.50 21.12
N SER A 134 4.57 -13.51 21.65
CA SER A 134 4.76 -12.10 21.28
C SER A 134 6.10 -11.51 21.75
N ALA A 135 6.72 -12.12 22.75
CA ALA A 135 8.03 -11.73 23.26
C ALA A 135 9.21 -12.42 22.54
N VAL A 136 8.93 -13.36 21.63
CA VAL A 136 10.00 -14.04 20.88
C VAL A 136 10.57 -13.11 19.83
N ARG A 137 11.90 -13.06 19.76
CA ARG A 137 12.66 -12.28 18.77
C ARG A 137 13.76 -13.12 18.17
N ILE A 138 14.01 -12.92 16.88
CA ILE A 138 15.15 -13.51 16.20
C ILE A 138 16.38 -12.63 16.50
N ARG A 139 17.41 -13.23 17.08
CA ARG A 139 18.69 -12.56 17.32
C ARG A 139 19.60 -12.68 16.11
N LYS A 140 19.74 -13.89 15.59
CA LYS A 140 20.60 -14.20 14.44
C LYS A 140 20.04 -15.38 13.66
N ILE A 141 20.41 -15.44 12.40
CA ILE A 141 20.15 -16.57 11.52
C ILE A 141 21.50 -17.03 10.98
N TYR A 142 21.74 -18.32 10.99
CA TYR A 142 22.97 -18.92 10.52
C TYR A 142 22.66 -19.85 9.34
N ASN A 143 23.57 -19.85 8.37
CA ASN A 143 23.52 -20.82 7.30
C ASN A 143 24.02 -22.16 7.84
N SER A 144 23.20 -23.20 7.71
CA SER A 144 23.60 -24.58 8.00
C SER A 144 23.86 -25.31 6.68
N ALA A 145 24.33 -26.56 6.74
CA ALA A 145 24.62 -27.32 5.54
C ALA A 145 23.42 -27.36 4.56
N SER A 146 23.65 -27.00 3.31
CA SER A 146 22.67 -27.17 2.24
C SER A 146 23.09 -28.27 1.29
N SER A 147 22.13 -29.07 0.84
CA SER A 147 22.28 -30.01 -0.26
C SER A 147 21.20 -29.72 -1.31
N ASP A 148 21.28 -30.37 -2.48
CA ASP A 148 20.27 -30.19 -3.54
C ASP A 148 18.82 -30.48 -3.10
N THR A 149 18.65 -31.18 -1.96
CA THR A 149 17.34 -31.64 -1.46
C THR A 149 16.97 -31.11 -0.09
N VAL A 150 17.92 -30.55 0.66
CA VAL A 150 17.69 -30.03 2.01
C VAL A 150 18.39 -28.69 2.17
N GLN A 151 17.62 -27.67 2.47
CA GLN A 151 18.13 -26.40 2.94
C GLN A 151 17.89 -26.31 4.45
N ALA A 152 18.94 -26.03 5.22
CA ALA A 152 18.84 -25.91 6.66
C ALA A 152 19.40 -24.55 7.11
N ILE A 153 18.65 -23.88 7.97
CA ILE A 153 19.09 -22.68 8.66
C ILE A 153 19.01 -22.92 10.17
N ILE A 154 19.83 -22.25 10.93
CA ILE A 154 19.72 -22.23 12.39
C ILE A 154 19.27 -20.83 12.82
N VAL A 155 18.20 -20.79 13.57
CA VAL A 155 17.62 -19.53 14.10
C VAL A 155 17.91 -19.46 15.59
N ASP A 156 18.63 -18.41 15.99
CA ASP A 156 18.89 -18.07 17.38
C ASP A 156 17.75 -17.17 17.87
N LEU A 157 16.95 -17.68 18.79
CA LEU A 157 15.79 -17.01 19.34
C LEU A 157 16.06 -16.52 20.76
N GLU A 158 15.53 -15.34 21.05
CA GLU A 158 15.37 -14.82 22.40
C GLU A 158 13.88 -14.81 22.76
N GLY A 159 13.55 -15.26 23.95
CA GLY A 159 12.18 -15.28 24.44
C GLY A 159 12.10 -15.09 25.95
N THR A 160 10.90 -15.11 26.49
CA THR A 160 10.66 -14.98 27.92
C THR A 160 10.02 -16.28 28.46
N ASN A 161 10.62 -16.84 29.52
CA ASN A 161 10.07 -18.00 30.20
C ASN A 161 8.91 -17.62 31.13
N ARG A 162 8.26 -18.65 31.74
CA ARG A 162 7.10 -18.47 32.65
C ARG A 162 7.41 -17.66 33.92
N LEU A 163 8.68 -17.49 34.25
CA LEU A 163 9.12 -16.74 35.44
C LEU A 163 9.54 -15.30 35.10
N GLY A 164 9.40 -14.90 33.83
CA GLY A 164 9.77 -13.57 33.32
C GLY A 164 11.26 -13.43 33.00
N GLY A 165 12.04 -14.51 33.09
CA GLY A 165 13.47 -14.52 32.75
C GLY A 165 13.66 -14.67 31.23
N THR A 166 14.68 -14.00 30.68
CA THR A 166 15.07 -14.17 29.28
C THR A 166 15.69 -15.55 29.06
N THR A 167 15.25 -16.22 27.99
CA THR A 167 15.79 -17.48 27.50
C THR A 167 16.30 -17.34 26.10
N TYR A 168 17.27 -18.18 25.74
CA TYR A 168 17.86 -18.24 24.42
C TYR A 168 17.81 -19.68 23.94
N ASP A 169 17.25 -19.89 22.76
CA ASP A 169 17.07 -21.20 22.16
C ASP A 169 17.52 -21.22 20.72
N LEU A 170 18.18 -22.29 20.30
CA LEU A 170 18.57 -22.51 18.91
C LEU A 170 17.63 -23.52 18.27
N PHE A 171 17.08 -23.16 17.13
CA PHE A 171 16.25 -24.04 16.33
C PHE A 171 16.86 -24.26 14.94
N GLY A 172 17.02 -25.52 14.56
CA GLY A 172 17.28 -25.90 13.19
C GLY A 172 15.97 -25.91 12.40
N ILE A 173 15.91 -25.14 11.33
CA ILE A 173 14.77 -25.14 10.41
C ILE A 173 15.21 -25.79 9.11
N PHE A 174 14.52 -26.86 8.74
CA PHE A 174 14.86 -27.70 7.60
C PHE A 174 13.76 -27.61 6.55
N HIS A 175 14.16 -27.31 5.33
CA HIS A 175 13.34 -27.40 4.13
C HIS A 175 13.61 -28.74 3.46
N VAL A 176 12.62 -29.60 3.41
CA VAL A 176 12.70 -30.91 2.74
C VAL A 176 11.56 -31.00 1.74
N GLY A 177 11.85 -30.71 0.47
CA GLY A 177 10.83 -30.54 -0.55
C GLY A 177 9.88 -29.38 -0.16
N ASP A 178 8.58 -29.65 -0.12
CA ASP A 178 7.55 -28.64 0.25
C ASP A 178 7.26 -28.59 1.76
N THR A 179 8.05 -29.32 2.57
CA THR A 179 7.83 -29.42 4.03
C THR A 179 8.89 -28.64 4.80
N ILE A 180 8.45 -27.81 5.74
CA ILE A 180 9.32 -27.12 6.70
C ILE A 180 9.17 -27.79 8.07
N VAL A 181 10.31 -28.13 8.68
CA VAL A 181 10.37 -28.74 10.02
C VAL A 181 11.32 -27.93 10.89
N ALA A 182 10.88 -27.50 12.08
CA ALA A 182 11.76 -26.94 13.08
C ALA A 182 12.00 -27.94 14.21
N LEU A 183 13.24 -28.09 14.59
CA LEU A 183 13.65 -28.91 15.72
C LEU A 183 14.56 -28.10 16.63
N PRO A 184 14.38 -28.18 17.97
CA PRO A 184 15.35 -27.62 18.88
C PRO A 184 16.73 -28.23 18.59
N CYS A 185 17.74 -27.39 18.52
CA CYS A 185 19.09 -27.87 18.42
C CYS A 185 19.46 -28.47 19.79
N GLY A 186 19.78 -29.77 19.82
CA GLY A 186 20.25 -30.43 21.04
C GLY A 186 21.67 -29.98 21.43
N ASP A 187 22.22 -30.59 22.48
CA ASP A 187 23.55 -30.26 23.05
C ASP A 187 24.75 -30.66 22.13
N GLY A 188 24.50 -30.88 20.83
CA GLY A 188 25.55 -31.16 19.87
C GLY A 188 26.35 -29.92 19.47
N GLU A 189 27.56 -30.11 18.97
CA GLU A 189 28.34 -29.01 18.38
C GLU A 189 27.62 -28.45 17.15
N ILE A 190 27.17 -27.18 17.24
CA ILE A 190 26.55 -26.45 16.17
C ILE A 190 27.57 -25.47 15.63
N ASP A 191 27.84 -25.52 14.34
CA ASP A 191 28.69 -24.53 13.70
C ASP A 191 27.92 -23.21 13.49
N LEU A 192 28.21 -22.21 14.34
CA LEU A 192 27.66 -20.85 14.23
C LEU A 192 28.65 -19.87 13.58
N SER A 193 29.66 -20.37 12.89
CA SER A 193 30.69 -19.54 12.27
C SER A 193 30.21 -18.83 10.99
N GLN A 194 29.09 -19.27 10.41
CA GLN A 194 28.56 -18.79 9.13
C GLN A 194 27.22 -18.05 9.34
N PRO A 195 27.21 -16.78 9.81
CA PRO A 195 25.97 -16.01 9.88
C PRO A 195 25.40 -15.83 8.46
N MET A 196 24.06 -15.89 8.37
CA MET A 196 23.38 -15.60 7.11
C MET A 196 23.59 -14.13 6.74
N PRO A 197 23.99 -13.82 5.49
CA PRO A 197 24.05 -12.45 5.03
C PRO A 197 22.69 -11.77 5.11
N THR A 198 22.64 -10.52 5.56
CA THR A 198 21.38 -9.77 5.78
C THR A 198 20.67 -9.39 4.48
N ASP A 199 21.36 -9.39 3.35
CA ASP A 199 20.77 -9.25 2.02
C ASP A 199 20.02 -10.50 1.55
N VAL A 200 20.33 -11.67 2.15
CA VAL A 200 19.61 -12.93 1.92
C VAL A 200 18.46 -13.10 2.92
N MET A 201 18.72 -12.87 4.21
CA MET A 201 17.70 -12.98 5.26
C MET A 201 18.07 -12.06 6.45
N ASP A 202 17.25 -11.03 6.65
CA ASP A 202 17.48 -10.03 7.69
C ASP A 202 16.56 -10.27 8.92
N PRO A 203 17.13 -10.67 10.08
CA PRO A 203 16.37 -10.84 11.31
C PRO A 203 15.58 -9.58 11.73
N ALA A 204 16.09 -8.38 11.42
CA ALA A 204 15.43 -7.14 11.81
C ALA A 204 14.10 -6.94 11.06
N LYS A 205 14.07 -7.27 9.77
CA LYS A 205 12.83 -7.21 8.96
C LYS A 205 11.79 -8.21 9.45
N ILE A 206 12.20 -9.45 9.73
CA ILE A 206 11.29 -10.49 10.22
C ILE A 206 10.75 -10.10 11.60
N ASN A 207 11.59 -9.57 12.48
CA ASN A 207 11.15 -9.09 13.79
C ASN A 207 10.18 -7.89 13.69
N ALA A 208 10.36 -7.00 12.73
CA ALA A 208 9.41 -5.92 12.48
C ALA A 208 8.04 -6.47 12.04
N ALA A 209 8.02 -7.44 11.14
CA ALA A 209 6.78 -8.10 10.70
C ALA A 209 6.11 -8.89 11.84
N LEU A 210 6.89 -9.55 12.71
CA LEU A 210 6.36 -10.23 13.90
C LEU A 210 5.74 -9.24 14.88
N ALA A 211 6.35 -8.08 15.10
CA ALA A 211 5.80 -7.05 15.98
C ALA A 211 4.45 -6.52 15.45
N GLU A 212 4.37 -6.19 14.16
CA GLU A 212 3.13 -5.75 13.50
C GLU A 212 2.05 -6.83 13.59
N TYR A 213 2.38 -8.10 13.33
CA TYR A 213 1.46 -9.23 13.43
C TYR A 213 0.85 -9.38 14.83
N TRP A 214 1.66 -9.20 15.91
CA TRP A 214 1.16 -9.31 17.27
C TRP A 214 0.34 -8.10 17.69
N ASP A 215 0.68 -6.90 17.22
CA ASP A 215 -0.10 -5.68 17.46
C ASP A 215 -1.49 -5.80 16.83
N ASP A 216 -1.59 -6.26 15.59
CA ASP A 216 -2.87 -6.50 14.89
C ASP A 216 -3.70 -7.59 15.57
N ALA A 217 -3.06 -8.61 16.13
CA ALA A 217 -3.72 -9.67 16.88
C ALA A 217 -4.17 -9.23 18.28
N GLY A 218 -3.84 -8.01 18.73
CA GLY A 218 -4.14 -7.49 20.07
C GLY A 218 -3.35 -8.18 21.19
N MET A 219 -2.25 -8.84 20.85
CA MET A 219 -1.37 -9.56 21.80
C MET A 219 -0.16 -8.70 22.14
N HIS A 220 -0.38 -7.68 22.95
CA HIS A 220 0.71 -6.88 23.51
C HIS A 220 1.42 -7.67 24.63
N GLY A 221 2.74 -7.81 24.50
CA GLY A 221 3.60 -8.48 25.49
C GLY A 221 3.89 -7.61 26.72
#